data_6847bd383e3c6141f6fb302413049d02
#
_entry.id   6847bd383e3c6141f6fb302413049d02
#
_cell.length_a   1.000
_cell.length_b   1.000
_cell.length_c   1.000
_cell.angle_alpha   90.00
_cell.angle_beta   90.00
_cell.angle_gamma   90.00
#
_symmetry.space_group_name_H-M   'P 1'
#
loop_
_entity.id
_entity.type
_entity.pdbx_description
1 polymer ?
#
loop_
_entity_poly.entity_id
_entity_poly.type
_entity_poly.pdbx_seq_one_letter_code
_entity_poly.pdbx_strand_id
1 'polypeptide(L)'
;STSFTLVPFVDTIDFGKNTRIRQFHFTAVRDTLSVVNDDQLKMLQNVYVSELKQPLDSNVLYAGAFTHPEIREKYLDPDKRITVGVPVYDGGDSLSFDFSLEFAESFVERLKKTKLDSIDNYIAALPGIYITTDEPAGKGGRINMFNLKFDRDSYGYLTGNYAELKITAEYDGYDEPVDTSFIFFFGP
;
A
#
# COMPACT_ATOMS: atom_id res chain seq x y z
N SER A 1 -11.16 -7.24 -3.91
CA SER A 1 -9.71 -7.23 -3.67
C SER A 1 -8.97 -6.47 -4.76
N THR A 2 -7.79 -6.01 -4.45
CA THR A 2 -6.88 -5.33 -5.38
C THR A 2 -5.44 -5.61 -5.00
N SER A 3 -4.53 -5.51 -5.98
CA SER A 3 -3.09 -5.54 -5.74
C SER A 3 -2.41 -4.41 -6.51
N PHE A 4 -1.32 -3.93 -5.98
CA PHE A 4 -0.50 -2.87 -6.56
C PHE A 4 0.91 -2.91 -5.98
N THR A 5 1.83 -2.23 -6.63
CA THR A 5 3.21 -2.06 -6.15
C THR A 5 3.40 -0.64 -5.62
N LEU A 6 4.15 -0.49 -4.54
CA LEU A 6 4.57 0.83 -4.04
C LEU A 6 5.79 1.29 -4.81
N VAL A 7 5.65 2.33 -5.61
CA VAL A 7 6.72 2.85 -6.48
C VAL A 7 7.22 4.17 -5.92
N PRO A 8 8.54 4.36 -5.71
CA PRO A 8 9.08 5.61 -5.21
C PRO A 8 8.87 6.74 -6.22
N PHE A 9 8.63 7.93 -5.69
CA PHE A 9 8.45 9.14 -6.53
C PHE A 9 9.75 9.67 -7.12
N VAL A 10 10.90 9.22 -6.61
CA VAL A 10 12.23 9.65 -7.01
C VAL A 10 13.09 8.46 -7.43
N ASP A 11 14.00 8.68 -8.37
CA ASP A 11 14.88 7.63 -8.90
C ASP A 11 15.97 7.19 -7.92
N THR A 12 16.28 8.02 -6.94
CA THR A 12 17.29 7.73 -5.92
C THR A 12 16.76 8.13 -4.55
N ILE A 13 16.84 7.20 -3.60
CA ILE A 13 16.42 7.44 -2.22
C ILE A 13 17.64 7.35 -1.31
N ASP A 14 17.92 8.44 -0.59
CA ASP A 14 18.89 8.46 0.50
C ASP A 14 18.15 8.42 1.84
N PHE A 15 18.22 7.27 2.51
CA PHE A 15 17.64 7.08 3.85
C PHE A 15 18.55 7.59 4.99
N GLY A 16 19.73 8.14 4.68
CA GLY A 16 20.68 8.59 5.67
C GLY A 16 21.32 7.47 6.49
N LYS A 17 21.92 7.85 7.61
CA LYS A 17 22.54 6.94 8.60
C LYS A 17 21.70 6.90 9.87
N ASN A 18 21.79 5.81 10.62
CA ASN A 18 21.05 5.63 11.88
C ASN A 18 19.53 5.90 11.71
N THR A 19 18.98 5.40 10.62
CA THR A 19 17.61 5.64 10.21
C THR A 19 16.62 5.03 11.20
N ARG A 20 15.70 5.84 11.71
CA ARG A 20 14.57 5.42 12.52
C ARG A 20 13.27 5.70 11.78
N ILE A 21 12.50 4.65 11.52
CA ILE A 21 11.17 4.77 10.92
C ILE A 21 10.20 5.28 11.98
N ARG A 22 9.44 6.32 11.62
CA ARG A 22 8.44 6.94 12.50
C ARG A 22 7.03 6.48 12.14
N GLN A 23 6.72 6.42 10.85
CA GLN A 23 5.41 6.03 10.35
C GLN A 23 5.53 5.63 8.87
N PHE A 24 4.75 4.66 8.46
CA PHE A 24 4.51 4.39 7.05
C PHE A 24 3.00 4.35 6.81
N HIS A 25 2.46 5.40 6.24
CA HIS A 25 1.02 5.65 6.12
C HIS A 25 0.54 5.49 4.69
N PHE A 26 -0.57 4.77 4.53
CA PHE A 26 -1.28 4.60 3.26
C PHE A 26 -2.56 5.42 3.26
N THR A 27 -2.86 6.07 2.16
CA THR A 27 -4.17 6.70 1.93
C THR A 27 -4.58 6.62 0.47
N ALA A 28 -5.84 6.29 0.23
CA ALA A 28 -6.47 6.28 -1.09
C ALA A 28 -7.86 6.89 -1.02
N VAL A 29 -8.17 7.77 -1.95
CA VAL A 29 -9.47 8.46 -2.05
C VAL A 29 -10.48 7.56 -2.74
N ARG A 30 -11.68 7.51 -2.20
CA ARG A 30 -12.79 6.77 -2.80
C ARG A 30 -13.19 7.42 -4.13
N ASP A 31 -13.33 6.59 -5.16
CA ASP A 31 -13.84 7.04 -6.45
C ASP A 31 -15.34 7.32 -6.37
N THR A 32 -15.79 8.34 -7.08
CA THR A 32 -17.21 8.70 -7.22
C THR A 32 -18.04 7.61 -7.91
N LEU A 33 -17.39 6.68 -8.62
CA LEU A 33 -18.03 5.52 -9.25
C LEU A 33 -18.31 4.37 -8.28
N SER A 34 -17.99 4.52 -6.99
CA SER A 34 -18.31 3.50 -5.99
C SER A 34 -19.82 3.23 -5.97
N VAL A 35 -20.18 1.95 -6.09
CA VAL A 35 -21.57 1.51 -6.01
C VAL A 35 -21.92 1.23 -4.57
N VAL A 36 -22.85 2.00 -4.04
CA VAL A 36 -23.27 1.92 -2.63
C VAL A 36 -24.80 1.96 -2.58
N ASN A 37 -25.39 1.01 -1.87
CA ASN A 37 -26.79 1.12 -1.46
C ASN A 37 -26.87 1.91 -0.15
N ASP A 38 -27.86 2.75 0.01
CA ASP A 38 -28.02 3.62 1.20
C ASP A 38 -27.97 2.84 2.52
N ASP A 39 -28.54 1.65 2.56
CA ASP A 39 -28.53 0.77 3.72
C ASP A 39 -27.13 0.22 4.06
N GLN A 40 -26.18 0.32 3.15
CA GLN A 40 -24.84 -0.24 3.28
C GLN A 40 -23.76 0.82 3.46
N LEU A 41 -24.12 2.10 3.35
CA LEU A 41 -23.22 3.23 3.51
C LEU A 41 -22.48 3.23 4.86
N LYS A 42 -23.12 2.70 5.90
CA LYS A 42 -22.59 2.67 7.27
C LYS A 42 -22.01 1.33 7.69
N MET A 43 -21.93 0.36 6.77
CA MET A 43 -21.32 -0.94 7.09
C MET A 43 -19.82 -0.79 7.28
N LEU A 44 -19.36 -1.18 8.44
CA LEU A 44 -17.93 -1.31 8.72
C LEU A 44 -17.39 -2.55 8.00
N GLN A 45 -16.23 -2.41 7.36
CA GLN A 45 -15.55 -3.51 6.69
C GLN A 45 -14.12 -3.63 7.22
N ASN A 46 -13.76 -4.81 7.69
CA ASN A 46 -12.37 -5.09 8.00
C ASN A 46 -11.57 -5.13 6.69
N VAL A 47 -10.41 -4.52 6.72
CA VAL A 47 -9.48 -4.45 5.60
C VAL A 47 -8.25 -5.29 5.93
N TYR A 48 -7.98 -6.27 5.10
CA TYR A 48 -6.84 -7.17 5.27
C TYR A 48 -5.79 -6.83 4.23
N VAL A 49 -4.60 -6.48 4.71
CA VAL A 49 -3.48 -6.05 3.88
C VAL A 49 -2.33 -7.02 4.06
N SER A 50 -1.85 -7.58 2.97
CA SER A 50 -0.75 -8.53 2.95
C SER A 50 0.25 -8.16 1.86
N GLU A 51 1.51 -8.52 2.03
CA GLU A 51 2.49 -8.47 0.96
C GLU A 51 2.39 -9.72 0.12
N LEU A 52 2.55 -9.59 -1.19
CA LEU A 52 2.67 -10.74 -2.10
C LEU A 52 4.01 -11.45 -1.87
N LYS A 53 4.02 -12.78 -1.90
CA LYS A 53 5.25 -13.59 -1.81
C LYS A 53 6.14 -13.49 -3.04
N GLN A 54 5.51 -13.21 -4.19
CA GLN A 54 6.16 -13.08 -5.49
C GLN A 54 5.33 -12.20 -6.40
N PRO A 55 5.93 -11.59 -7.43
CA PRO A 55 5.21 -10.76 -8.40
C PRO A 55 4.08 -11.52 -9.08
N LEU A 56 3.01 -10.80 -9.40
CA LEU A 56 1.97 -11.31 -10.29
C LEU A 56 2.48 -11.27 -11.74
N ASP A 57 2.10 -12.27 -12.53
CA ASP A 57 2.39 -12.30 -13.96
C ASP A 57 1.42 -11.37 -14.69
N SER A 58 1.94 -10.33 -15.35
CA SER A 58 1.13 -9.36 -16.09
C SER A 58 0.33 -9.95 -17.26
N ASN A 59 0.69 -11.15 -17.71
CA ASN A 59 -0.02 -11.85 -18.78
C ASN A 59 -1.18 -12.72 -18.27
N VAL A 60 -1.37 -12.82 -16.97
CA VAL A 60 -2.39 -13.65 -16.34
C VAL A 60 -3.52 -12.77 -15.80
N LEU A 61 -4.75 -13.13 -16.14
CA LEU A 61 -5.92 -12.49 -15.56
C LEU A 61 -6.24 -13.12 -14.20
N TYR A 62 -6.05 -12.35 -13.14
CA TYR A 62 -6.31 -12.80 -11.76
C TYR A 62 -7.72 -12.50 -11.25
N ALA A 63 -8.65 -12.04 -12.09
CA ALA A 63 -10.02 -11.75 -11.68
C ALA A 63 -10.67 -12.97 -10.99
N GLY A 64 -10.97 -12.83 -9.71
CA GLY A 64 -11.50 -13.93 -8.89
C GLY A 64 -10.50 -15.03 -8.53
N ALA A 65 -9.27 -15.02 -9.06
CA ALA A 65 -8.30 -16.09 -8.85
C ALA A 65 -7.94 -16.27 -7.35
N PHE A 66 -7.89 -15.20 -6.59
CA PHE A 66 -7.58 -15.25 -5.16
C PHE A 66 -8.69 -15.85 -4.28
N THR A 67 -9.84 -16.23 -4.85
CA THR A 67 -10.82 -17.09 -4.18
C THR A 67 -10.40 -18.55 -4.18
N HIS A 68 -9.50 -18.97 -5.07
CA HIS A 68 -8.98 -20.32 -5.14
C HIS A 68 -7.85 -20.53 -4.13
N PRO A 69 -7.92 -21.55 -3.25
CA PRO A 69 -6.91 -21.80 -2.22
C PRO A 69 -5.50 -21.91 -2.77
N GLU A 70 -5.29 -22.63 -3.86
CA GLU A 70 -3.98 -22.85 -4.49
C GLU A 70 -3.31 -21.53 -4.92
N ILE A 71 -4.08 -20.59 -5.46
CA ILE A 71 -3.57 -19.26 -5.85
C ILE A 71 -3.24 -18.45 -4.61
N ARG A 72 -4.12 -18.48 -3.60
CA ARG A 72 -3.85 -17.78 -2.32
C ARG A 72 -2.56 -18.29 -1.68
N GLU A 73 -2.39 -19.59 -1.53
CA GLU A 73 -1.19 -20.18 -0.93
C GLU A 73 0.09 -19.85 -1.70
N LYS A 74 -0.01 -19.78 -3.03
CA LYS A 74 1.12 -19.44 -3.89
C LYS A 74 1.59 -18.00 -3.67
N TYR A 75 0.66 -17.06 -3.56
CA TYR A 75 0.98 -15.61 -3.58
C TYR A 75 0.85 -14.93 -2.23
N LEU A 76 0.12 -15.49 -1.27
CA LEU A 76 -0.16 -14.87 0.01
C LEU A 76 0.26 -15.75 1.18
N ASP A 77 0.68 -15.10 2.25
CA ASP A 77 0.75 -15.67 3.58
C ASP A 77 -0.45 -15.13 4.38
N PRO A 78 -1.49 -15.96 4.60
CA PRO A 78 -2.72 -15.48 5.22
C PRO A 78 -2.53 -15.04 6.67
N ASP A 79 -1.48 -15.53 7.32
CA ASP A 79 -1.19 -15.22 8.73
C ASP A 79 -0.33 -13.96 8.88
N LYS A 80 0.30 -13.51 7.79
CA LYS A 80 1.19 -12.35 7.79
C LYS A 80 0.46 -11.09 7.33
N ARG A 81 -0.02 -10.31 8.29
CA ARG A 81 -0.54 -8.96 8.06
C ARG A 81 0.59 -7.95 8.13
N ILE A 82 0.50 -6.91 7.31
CA ILE A 82 1.51 -5.85 7.22
C ILE A 82 1.02 -4.49 7.71
N THR A 83 -0.11 -4.48 8.43
CA THR A 83 -0.69 -3.27 9.01
C THR A 83 -0.65 -3.28 10.53
N VAL A 84 -0.79 -2.11 11.13
CA VAL A 84 -1.04 -1.96 12.57
C VAL A 84 -2.48 -2.40 12.85
N GLY A 85 -2.65 -3.58 13.44
CA GLY A 85 -3.98 -4.16 13.68
C GLY A 85 -4.72 -4.50 12.38
N VAL A 86 -6.03 -4.57 12.46
CA VAL A 86 -6.92 -4.74 11.31
C VAL A 86 -7.62 -3.40 11.05
N PRO A 87 -7.27 -2.69 9.96
CA PRO A 87 -7.95 -1.46 9.60
C PRO A 87 -9.43 -1.69 9.35
N VAL A 88 -10.25 -0.72 9.69
CA VAL A 88 -11.70 -0.74 9.45
C VAL A 88 -12.06 0.41 8.52
N TYR A 89 -12.73 0.10 7.43
CA TYR A 89 -13.26 1.09 6.51
C TYR A 89 -14.75 1.32 6.78
N ASP A 90 -15.13 2.55 7.01
CA ASP A 90 -16.49 2.98 7.37
C ASP A 90 -17.35 3.44 6.17
N GLY A 91 -16.78 3.41 4.96
CA GLY A 91 -17.43 3.91 3.75
C GLY A 91 -17.25 5.40 3.49
N GLY A 92 -16.36 6.05 4.23
CA GLY A 92 -16.00 7.46 4.06
C GLY A 92 -15.26 7.77 2.76
N ASP A 93 -14.78 8.99 2.65
CA ASP A 93 -14.18 9.51 1.41
C ASP A 93 -12.79 8.95 1.13
N SER A 94 -12.13 8.36 2.12
CA SER A 94 -10.82 7.75 1.97
C SER A 94 -10.65 6.48 2.79
N LEU A 95 -9.81 5.58 2.31
CA LEU A 95 -9.25 4.46 3.06
C LEU A 95 -7.84 4.86 3.50
N SER A 96 -7.58 4.82 4.81
CA SER A 96 -6.28 5.11 5.39
C SER A 96 -5.90 4.10 6.46
N PHE A 97 -4.63 3.73 6.51
CA PHE A 97 -4.07 2.90 7.58
C PHE A 97 -2.54 3.06 7.66
N ASP A 98 -1.98 2.61 8.77
CA ASP A 98 -0.54 2.51 8.93
C ASP A 98 -0.06 1.09 8.64
N PHE A 99 1.01 0.97 7.89
CA PHE A 99 1.79 -0.27 7.82
C PHE A 99 2.49 -0.52 9.16
N SER A 100 2.70 -1.79 9.49
CA SER A 100 3.48 -2.15 10.68
C SER A 100 4.93 -1.70 10.55
N LEU A 101 5.58 -1.41 11.68
CA LEU A 101 7.00 -1.06 11.69
C LEU A 101 7.86 -2.20 11.15
N GLU A 102 7.51 -3.44 11.45
CA GLU A 102 8.21 -4.62 10.93
C GLU A 102 8.20 -4.63 9.39
N PHE A 103 7.04 -4.40 8.77
CA PHE A 103 6.95 -4.29 7.32
C PHE A 103 7.75 -3.10 6.79
N ALA A 104 7.62 -1.94 7.42
CA ALA A 104 8.32 -0.72 7.00
C ALA A 104 9.84 -0.87 7.06
N GLU A 105 10.38 -1.49 8.11
CA GLU A 105 11.81 -1.80 8.25
C GLU A 105 12.28 -2.77 7.16
N SER A 106 11.54 -3.86 6.94
CA SER A 106 11.82 -4.82 5.87
C SER A 106 11.78 -4.17 4.49
N PHE A 107 10.80 -3.31 4.25
CA PHE A 107 10.64 -2.55 3.00
C PHE A 107 11.86 -1.65 2.74
N VAL A 108 12.25 -0.86 3.72
CA VAL A 108 13.42 0.04 3.62
C VAL A 108 14.71 -0.75 3.38
N GLU A 109 14.94 -1.84 4.12
CA GLU A 109 16.15 -2.67 3.95
C GLU A 109 16.24 -3.32 2.56
N ARG A 110 15.12 -3.77 2.02
CA ARG A 110 15.06 -4.31 0.66
C ARG A 110 15.27 -3.22 -0.38
N LEU A 111 14.68 -2.06 -0.17
CA LEU A 111 14.82 -0.92 -1.07
C LEU A 111 16.25 -0.39 -1.12
N LYS A 112 16.96 -0.34 0.02
CA LYS A 112 18.40 0.01 0.09
C LYS A 112 19.28 -0.92 -0.75
N LYS A 113 18.91 -2.19 -0.86
CA LYS A 113 19.68 -3.23 -1.59
C LYS A 113 19.30 -3.35 -3.05
N THR A 114 18.21 -2.71 -3.47
CA THR A 114 17.66 -2.84 -4.81
C THR A 114 18.09 -1.68 -5.68
N LYS A 115 18.56 -1.98 -6.89
CA LYS A 115 18.83 -0.95 -7.90
C LYS A 115 17.50 -0.52 -8.51
N LEU A 116 17.20 0.77 -8.47
CA LEU A 116 15.98 1.35 -9.02
C LEU A 116 16.02 1.55 -10.54
N ASP A 117 17.11 1.17 -11.18
CA ASP A 117 17.32 1.23 -12.63
C ASP A 117 16.63 0.11 -13.42
N SER A 118 16.12 -0.91 -12.72
CA SER A 118 15.43 -2.05 -13.30
C SER A 118 14.12 -2.34 -12.61
N ILE A 119 13.03 -2.24 -13.35
CA ILE A 119 11.69 -2.56 -12.85
C ILE A 119 11.57 -4.03 -12.43
N ASP A 120 12.21 -4.93 -13.14
CA ASP A 120 12.17 -6.37 -12.82
C ASP A 120 12.85 -6.66 -11.49
N ASN A 121 14.02 -6.06 -11.24
CA ASN A 121 14.71 -6.17 -9.95
C ASN A 121 13.88 -5.55 -8.81
N TYR A 122 13.23 -4.43 -9.08
CA TYR A 122 12.37 -3.76 -8.11
C TYR A 122 11.18 -4.64 -7.73
N ILE A 123 10.44 -5.15 -8.71
CA ILE A 123 9.25 -6.00 -8.50
C ILE A 123 9.66 -7.33 -7.83
N ALA A 124 10.82 -7.89 -8.15
CA ALA A 124 11.32 -9.11 -7.50
C ALA A 124 11.60 -8.90 -6.00
N ALA A 125 12.14 -7.72 -5.64
CA ALA A 125 12.44 -7.38 -4.25
C ALA A 125 11.20 -6.94 -3.46
N LEU A 126 10.25 -6.28 -4.11
CA LEU A 126 9.04 -5.67 -3.56
C LEU A 126 7.82 -6.07 -4.41
N PRO A 127 7.35 -7.31 -4.27
CA PRO A 127 6.43 -7.94 -5.23
C PRO A 127 5.01 -7.34 -5.25
N GLY A 128 4.68 -6.54 -4.25
CA GLY A 128 3.41 -5.81 -4.22
C GLY A 128 2.59 -6.04 -2.96
N ILE A 129 1.55 -5.24 -2.85
CA ILE A 129 0.59 -5.22 -1.76
C ILE A 129 -0.73 -5.80 -2.28
N TYR A 130 -1.36 -6.64 -1.49
CA TYR A 130 -2.70 -7.18 -1.73
C TYR A 130 -3.65 -6.70 -0.64
N ILE A 131 -4.77 -6.11 -1.05
CA ILE A 131 -5.83 -5.65 -0.16
C ILE A 131 -7.12 -6.42 -0.44
N THR A 132 -7.73 -6.93 0.62
CA THR A 132 -9.06 -7.55 0.58
C THR A 132 -9.89 -7.14 1.79
N THR A 133 -11.16 -7.47 1.78
CA THR A 133 -12.10 -7.20 2.87
C THR A 133 -12.81 -8.49 3.25
N ASP A 134 -13.54 -8.47 4.35
CA ASP A 134 -14.49 -9.52 4.69
C ASP A 134 -15.49 -9.74 3.55
N GLU A 135 -15.97 -10.97 3.42
CA GLU A 135 -17.11 -11.25 2.58
C GLU A 135 -18.36 -10.58 3.15
N PRO A 136 -19.23 -10.01 2.29
CA PRO A 136 -20.44 -9.38 2.77
C PRO A 136 -21.34 -10.41 3.47
N ALA A 137 -21.79 -10.10 4.68
CA ALA A 137 -22.75 -10.92 5.42
C ALA A 137 -24.16 -10.66 4.86
N GLY A 138 -24.83 -11.70 4.37
CA GLY A 138 -26.22 -11.64 3.92
C GLY A 138 -26.41 -11.24 2.46
N LYS A 139 -27.60 -10.71 2.15
CA LYS A 139 -27.92 -10.24 0.80
C LYS A 139 -27.44 -8.82 0.57
N GLY A 140 -26.62 -8.63 -0.43
CA GLY A 140 -26.08 -7.35 -0.81
C GLY A 140 -24.60 -7.20 -0.42
N GLY A 141 -24.01 -6.15 -0.83
CA GLY A 141 -22.61 -5.83 -0.59
C GLY A 141 -22.32 -4.43 -1.06
N ARG A 142 -21.21 -3.88 -0.61
CA ARG A 142 -20.71 -2.59 -1.06
C ARG A 142 -19.50 -2.81 -1.94
N ILE A 143 -19.57 -2.31 -3.16
CA ILE A 143 -18.41 -2.23 -4.04
C ILE A 143 -17.78 -0.86 -3.81
N ASN A 144 -16.59 -0.85 -3.24
CA ASN A 144 -15.80 0.36 -3.07
C ASN A 144 -14.76 0.40 -4.18
N MET A 145 -14.72 1.51 -4.88
CA MET A 145 -13.64 1.83 -5.82
C MET A 145 -12.78 2.92 -5.21
N PHE A 146 -11.49 2.73 -5.27
CA PHE A 146 -10.51 3.71 -4.81
C PHE A 146 -9.67 4.16 -6.01
N ASN A 147 -9.39 5.45 -6.04
CA ASN A 147 -8.46 5.97 -7.03
C ASN A 147 -7.03 5.62 -6.58
N LEU A 148 -6.35 4.79 -7.35
CA LEU A 148 -4.95 4.46 -7.13
C LEU A 148 -4.02 5.31 -7.98
N LYS A 149 -4.58 6.20 -8.82
CA LYS A 149 -3.80 7.09 -9.66
C LYS A 149 -3.18 8.19 -8.81
N PHE A 150 -1.86 8.30 -8.90
CA PHE A 150 -1.14 9.45 -8.38
C PHE A 150 -1.53 10.70 -9.16
N ASP A 151 -1.86 11.77 -8.45
CA ASP A 151 -2.20 13.06 -9.05
C ASP A 151 -1.75 14.21 -8.15
N ARG A 152 -1.74 15.40 -8.72
CA ARG A 152 -1.50 16.65 -8.01
C ARG A 152 -2.65 17.60 -8.31
N ASP A 153 -3.02 18.40 -7.32
CA ASP A 153 -3.97 19.47 -7.54
C ASP A 153 -3.35 20.60 -8.40
N SER A 154 -4.15 21.60 -8.73
CA SER A 154 -3.72 22.76 -9.52
C SER A 154 -2.63 23.61 -8.87
N TYR A 155 -2.36 23.42 -7.58
CA TYR A 155 -1.29 24.06 -6.83
C TYR A 155 -0.06 23.18 -6.66
N GLY A 156 -0.08 21.95 -7.18
CA GLY A 156 1.01 20.98 -7.08
C GLY A 156 1.06 20.17 -5.80
N TYR A 157 0.05 20.28 -4.92
CA TYR A 157 -0.07 19.43 -3.73
C TYR A 157 -0.56 18.04 -4.11
N LEU A 158 -0.03 17.03 -3.40
CA LEU A 158 -0.46 15.65 -3.59
C LEU A 158 -1.93 15.47 -3.24
N THR A 159 -2.63 14.79 -4.11
CA THR A 159 -3.99 14.31 -3.83
C THR A 159 -3.94 13.08 -2.95
N GLY A 160 -4.65 12.70 -2.09
CA GLY A 160 -4.56 11.64 -1.09
C GLY A 160 -4.44 10.18 -1.60
N ASN A 161 -3.71 9.95 -2.68
CA ASN A 161 -3.50 8.63 -3.29
C ASN A 161 -2.02 8.27 -3.29
N TYR A 162 -1.46 8.00 -2.12
CA TYR A 162 -0.05 7.69 -1.94
C TYR A 162 0.21 6.96 -0.61
N ALA A 163 1.40 6.41 -0.47
CA ALA A 163 1.94 6.02 0.81
C ALA A 163 3.10 6.94 1.19
N GLU A 164 3.17 7.34 2.46
CA GLU A 164 4.20 8.23 2.99
C GLU A 164 4.99 7.53 4.09
N LEU A 165 6.30 7.41 3.86
CA LEU A 165 7.25 6.89 4.83
C LEU A 165 7.95 8.05 5.53
N LYS A 166 7.73 8.20 6.83
CA LYS A 166 8.37 9.21 7.68
C LYS A 166 9.51 8.61 8.47
N ILE A 167 10.68 9.20 8.37
CA ILE A 167 11.89 8.78 9.09
C ILE A 167 12.55 9.93 9.82
N THR A 168 13.39 9.58 10.78
CA THR A 168 14.43 10.45 11.35
C THR A 168 15.78 9.80 11.05
N ALA A 169 16.71 10.53 10.46
CA ALA A 169 18.02 10.01 10.09
C ALA A 169 19.10 11.08 10.14
N GLU A 170 20.35 10.63 10.19
CA GLU A 170 21.51 11.48 10.11
C GLU A 170 21.93 11.66 8.64
N TYR A 171 22.16 12.91 8.25
CA TYR A 171 22.62 13.29 6.92
C TYR A 171 23.88 14.13 7.00
N ASP A 172 24.78 13.96 6.05
CA ASP A 172 25.98 14.76 5.95
C ASP A 172 25.63 16.25 5.75
N GLY A 173 26.27 17.13 6.52
CA GLY A 173 26.01 18.58 6.51
C GLY A 173 24.97 19.07 7.52
N TYR A 174 24.43 18.17 8.33
CA TYR A 174 23.53 18.49 9.44
C TYR A 174 24.14 18.03 10.77
N ASP A 175 24.07 18.87 11.80
CA ASP A 175 24.61 18.56 13.12
C ASP A 175 23.71 17.64 13.95
N GLU A 176 22.41 17.64 13.64
CA GLU A 176 21.38 16.87 14.34
C GLU A 176 20.63 15.97 13.34
N PRO A 177 20.04 14.86 13.82
CA PRO A 177 19.17 14.03 12.99
C PRO A 177 17.99 14.83 12.40
N VAL A 178 17.65 14.56 11.15
CA VAL A 178 16.63 15.28 10.38
C VAL A 178 15.41 14.41 10.19
N ASP A 179 14.24 15.00 10.42
CA ASP A 179 12.96 14.40 10.04
C ASP A 179 12.73 14.63 8.54
N THR A 180 12.45 13.55 7.83
CA THR A 180 12.13 13.60 6.40
C THR A 180 11.09 12.56 6.04
N SER A 181 10.51 12.69 4.83
CA SER A 181 9.55 11.73 4.33
C SER A 181 9.80 11.39 2.86
N PHE A 182 9.34 10.19 2.48
CA PHE A 182 9.38 9.70 1.12
C PHE A 182 8.00 9.28 0.68
N ILE A 183 7.64 9.66 -0.55
CA ILE A 183 6.34 9.37 -1.15
C ILE A 183 6.48 8.22 -2.13
N PHE A 184 5.53 7.28 -2.02
CA PHE A 184 5.36 6.16 -2.94
C PHE A 184 3.97 6.25 -3.56
N PHE A 185 3.90 6.11 -4.87
CA PHE A 185 2.62 6.00 -5.56
C PHE A 185 2.30 4.53 -5.87
N PHE A 186 1.06 4.28 -6.30
CA PHE A 186 0.58 2.93 -6.57
C PHE A 186 0.77 2.61 -8.05
N GLY A 187 1.67 1.68 -8.32
CA GLY A 187 1.90 1.13 -9.65
C GLY A 187 1.09 -0.15 -9.88
N PRO A 188 0.78 -0.49 -11.15
CA PRO A 188 0.10 -1.73 -11.51
C PRO A 188 0.91 -2.98 -11.21
#